data_f31d3b10a675848caaeb193e931a3531
#
_entry.id   f31d3b10a675848caaeb193e931a3531
#
_cell.length_a   1.000
_cell.length_b   1.000
_cell.length_c   1.000
_cell.angle_alpha   90.00
_cell.angle_beta   90.00
_cell.angle_gamma   90.00
#
_symmetry.space_group_name_H-M   'P 1'
#
loop_
_entity.id
_entity.type
_entity.pdbx_description
1 polymer ?
#
loop_
_entity_poly.entity_id
_entity_poly.type
_entity_poly.pdbx_seq_one_letter_code
_entity_poly.pdbx_strand_id
1 'polypeptide(L)'
;RILDAPLVVDQGPGKPKWKPANYTKRFYGPSIMRVGIEKSRNLMTARLAMTIGMDRVQDYAKRFGLNDDLPPFLSMSLGAGETTLMRLTTAYAMIVNGGKKISPIIVDRVQDRRGKTILKNDLRRCRNCELENYSDLTNIPKLVDEREQVTDPGSAYQMVSMLRGAVTRGTGKLINKLNKTLAGKTGTTNSNQDAWFVGFSSDL
;
A
#
# COMPACT_ATOMS: atom_id res chain seq x y z
N ARG A 1 18.43 3.80 11.65
CA ARG A 1 19.04 3.87 10.31
C ARG A 1 19.21 2.46 9.77
N ILE A 2 19.06 2.28 8.44
CA ILE A 2 19.23 1.02 7.74
C ILE A 2 20.42 1.18 6.80
N LEU A 3 21.29 0.17 6.75
CA LEU A 3 22.51 0.22 5.95
C LEU A 3 22.19 -0.13 4.47
N ASP A 4 22.53 0.76 3.55
CA ASP A 4 22.52 0.52 2.11
C ASP A 4 23.96 0.15 1.65
N ALA A 5 24.28 -1.14 1.69
CA ALA A 5 25.57 -1.73 1.36
C ALA A 5 25.37 -3.12 0.74
N PRO A 6 26.41 -3.72 0.14
CA PRO A 6 26.32 -5.07 -0.43
C PRO A 6 25.70 -6.06 0.55
N LEU A 7 24.83 -6.93 0.04
CA LEU A 7 24.15 -7.98 0.80
C LEU A 7 24.31 -9.30 0.06
N VAL A 8 24.73 -10.33 0.81
CA VAL A 8 24.82 -11.70 0.32
C VAL A 8 24.08 -12.59 1.31
N VAL A 9 23.08 -13.28 0.83
CA VAL A 9 22.23 -14.17 1.67
C VAL A 9 22.43 -15.59 1.22
N ASP A 10 22.74 -16.47 2.16
CA ASP A 10 22.76 -17.91 1.95
C ASP A 10 21.32 -18.44 1.90
N GLN A 11 20.99 -19.19 0.86
CA GLN A 11 19.66 -19.75 0.66
C GLN A 11 19.58 -21.25 1.04
N GLY A 12 20.64 -21.79 1.64
CA GLY A 12 20.77 -23.19 2.04
C GLY A 12 21.53 -24.06 1.05
N PRO A 13 21.73 -25.32 1.41
CA PRO A 13 22.55 -26.27 0.64
C PRO A 13 22.07 -26.42 -0.81
N GLY A 14 22.99 -26.38 -1.74
CA GLY A 14 22.72 -26.58 -3.17
C GLY A 14 22.07 -25.39 -3.89
N LYS A 15 21.76 -24.29 -3.20
CA LYS A 15 21.21 -23.08 -3.81
C LYS A 15 22.26 -21.99 -3.98
N PRO A 16 22.21 -21.22 -5.07
CA PRO A 16 23.11 -20.08 -5.25
C PRO A 16 22.83 -19.02 -4.19
N LYS A 17 23.88 -18.34 -3.72
CA LYS A 17 23.73 -17.21 -2.79
C LYS A 17 22.95 -16.08 -3.47
N TRP A 18 21.92 -15.57 -2.78
CA TRP A 18 21.16 -14.44 -3.27
C TRP A 18 21.90 -13.11 -3.04
N LYS A 19 22.08 -12.35 -4.10
CA LYS A 19 22.83 -11.09 -4.11
C LYS A 19 21.95 -9.97 -4.71
N PRO A 20 21.00 -9.41 -3.94
CA PRO A 20 20.18 -8.30 -4.41
C PRO A 20 21.04 -7.08 -4.69
N ALA A 21 20.59 -6.23 -5.61
CA ALA A 21 21.23 -4.97 -5.94
C ALA A 21 20.19 -3.84 -5.99
N ASN A 22 20.65 -2.61 -5.75
CA ASN A 22 19.86 -1.43 -6.09
C ASN A 22 19.81 -1.26 -7.61
N TYR A 23 18.73 -0.69 -8.14
CA TYR A 23 18.59 -0.41 -9.56
C TYR A 23 19.78 0.39 -10.12
N THR A 24 20.28 1.36 -9.35
CA THR A 24 21.44 2.18 -9.73
C THR A 24 22.79 1.47 -9.65
N LYS A 25 22.83 0.23 -9.13
CA LYS A 25 24.05 -0.53 -8.81
C LYS A 25 25.02 0.20 -7.86
N ARG A 26 24.54 1.21 -7.13
CA ARG A 26 25.30 2.02 -6.15
C ARG A 26 24.84 1.73 -4.72
N PHE A 27 25.72 2.02 -3.76
CA PHE A 27 25.48 1.93 -2.32
C PHE A 27 25.55 3.32 -1.71
N TYR A 28 24.76 3.57 -0.68
CA TYR A 28 24.61 4.93 -0.13
C TYR A 28 24.80 4.98 1.39
N GLY A 29 25.24 3.87 1.99
CA GLY A 29 25.55 3.81 3.42
C GLY A 29 24.31 3.88 4.33
N PRO A 30 24.50 4.24 5.62
CA PRO A 30 23.42 4.32 6.60
C PRO A 30 22.42 5.42 6.25
N SER A 31 21.17 5.05 6.01
CA SER A 31 20.08 5.94 5.62
C SER A 31 18.85 5.73 6.50
N ILE A 32 17.95 6.70 6.58
CA ILE A 32 16.66 6.56 7.26
C ILE A 32 15.69 5.77 6.38
N MET A 33 14.74 5.05 7.00
CA MET A 33 13.74 4.23 6.30
C MET A 33 12.98 5.00 5.22
N ARG A 34 12.59 6.23 5.49
CA ARG A 34 11.93 7.12 4.52
C ARG A 34 12.70 7.22 3.20
N VAL A 35 14.00 7.43 3.25
CA VAL A 35 14.85 7.49 2.04
C VAL A 35 14.86 6.15 1.30
N GLY A 36 14.86 5.04 2.03
CA GLY A 36 14.76 3.70 1.46
C GLY A 36 13.51 3.51 0.61
N ILE A 37 12.35 3.95 1.13
CA ILE A 37 11.07 3.87 0.43
C ILE A 37 11.01 4.87 -0.74
N GLU A 38 11.33 6.14 -0.51
CA GLU A 38 11.25 7.20 -1.52
C GLU A 38 12.17 6.95 -2.72
N LYS A 39 13.37 6.42 -2.49
CA LYS A 39 14.37 6.10 -3.51
C LYS A 39 14.35 4.65 -3.96
N SER A 40 13.40 3.86 -3.45
CA SER A 40 13.26 2.43 -3.80
C SER A 40 14.57 1.64 -3.64
N ARG A 41 15.17 1.69 -2.43
CA ARG A 41 16.43 1.04 -2.12
C ARG A 41 16.22 -0.43 -1.77
N ASN A 42 16.53 -1.33 -2.69
CA ASN A 42 16.31 -2.76 -2.51
C ASN A 42 17.09 -3.32 -1.32
N LEU A 43 18.36 -2.92 -1.16
CA LEU A 43 19.21 -3.44 -0.10
C LEU A 43 18.72 -3.02 1.30
N MET A 44 18.19 -1.82 1.44
CA MET A 44 17.57 -1.37 2.68
C MET A 44 16.31 -2.15 2.99
N THR A 45 15.47 -2.40 1.98
CA THR A 45 14.21 -3.16 2.12
C THR A 45 14.51 -4.61 2.52
N ALA A 46 15.45 -5.28 1.85
CA ALA A 46 15.84 -6.63 2.19
C ALA A 46 16.40 -6.74 3.63
N ARG A 47 17.26 -5.80 4.06
CA ARG A 47 17.78 -5.77 5.44
C ARG A 47 16.68 -5.51 6.47
N LEU A 48 15.73 -4.63 6.16
CA LEU A 48 14.59 -4.40 7.05
C LEU A 48 13.77 -5.69 7.20
N ALA A 49 13.47 -6.38 6.10
CA ALA A 49 12.75 -7.65 6.13
C ALA A 49 13.50 -8.72 6.94
N MET A 50 14.83 -8.79 6.81
CA MET A 50 15.66 -9.67 7.66
C MET A 50 15.55 -9.32 9.15
N THR A 51 15.50 -8.03 9.48
CA THR A 51 15.45 -7.56 10.87
C THR A 51 14.10 -7.83 11.52
N ILE A 52 13.01 -7.60 10.79
CA ILE A 52 11.65 -7.78 11.34
C ILE A 52 11.14 -9.23 11.23
N GLY A 53 11.76 -10.05 10.39
CA GLY A 53 11.35 -11.41 10.07
C GLY A 53 10.37 -11.49 8.91
N MET A 54 10.50 -12.55 8.10
CA MET A 54 9.59 -12.77 6.96
C MET A 54 8.19 -13.21 7.40
N ASP A 55 8.05 -13.82 8.56
CA ASP A 55 6.77 -14.15 9.19
C ASP A 55 5.87 -12.90 9.35
N ARG A 56 6.43 -11.79 9.79
CA ARG A 56 5.70 -10.51 9.87
C ARG A 56 5.36 -9.95 8.48
N VAL A 57 6.26 -10.10 7.52
CA VAL A 57 5.97 -9.68 6.12
C VAL A 57 4.82 -10.50 5.55
N GLN A 58 4.79 -11.80 5.77
CA GLN A 58 3.71 -12.71 5.37
C GLN A 58 2.38 -12.34 6.05
N ASP A 59 2.39 -12.11 7.38
CA ASP A 59 1.20 -11.70 8.13
C ASP A 59 0.60 -10.41 7.56
N TYR A 60 1.41 -9.39 7.32
CA TYR A 60 0.94 -8.14 6.73
C TYR A 60 0.44 -8.31 5.29
N ALA A 61 1.12 -9.12 4.46
CA ALA A 61 0.66 -9.42 3.11
C ALA A 61 -0.73 -10.05 3.11
N LYS A 62 -0.99 -10.98 4.04
CA LYS A 62 -2.29 -11.63 4.24
C LYS A 62 -3.33 -10.66 4.77
N ARG A 63 -3.01 -9.88 5.81
CA ARG A 63 -3.92 -8.89 6.42
C ARG A 63 -4.38 -7.84 5.41
N PHE A 64 -3.48 -7.38 4.53
CA PHE A 64 -3.79 -6.45 3.45
C PHE A 64 -4.38 -7.13 2.20
N GLY A 65 -4.59 -8.45 2.23
CA GLY A 65 -5.16 -9.20 1.13
C GLY A 65 -4.30 -9.25 -0.13
N LEU A 66 -3.00 -8.97 0.00
CA LEU A 66 -2.07 -9.00 -1.13
C LEU A 66 -1.79 -10.41 -1.60
N ASN A 67 -1.52 -11.32 -0.66
CA ASN A 67 -1.23 -12.72 -0.93
C ASN A 67 -1.59 -13.55 0.31
N ASP A 68 -2.27 -14.67 0.12
CA ASP A 68 -2.74 -15.50 1.23
C ASP A 68 -1.66 -16.48 1.71
N ASP A 69 -0.69 -16.81 0.85
CA ASP A 69 0.39 -17.77 1.10
C ASP A 69 1.70 -17.28 0.46
N LEU A 70 2.20 -16.15 0.93
CA LEU A 70 3.45 -15.56 0.44
C LEU A 70 4.64 -16.43 0.89
N PRO A 71 5.49 -16.92 -0.01
CA PRO A 71 6.67 -17.70 0.39
C PRO A 71 7.62 -16.92 1.32
N PRO A 72 8.32 -17.58 2.25
CA PRO A 72 9.17 -16.90 3.25
C PRO A 72 10.55 -16.46 2.71
N PHE A 73 10.65 -16.23 1.40
CA PHE A 73 11.91 -15.79 0.80
C PHE A 73 12.06 -14.28 0.88
N LEU A 74 13.26 -13.80 1.19
CA LEU A 74 13.54 -12.36 1.28
C LEU A 74 13.25 -11.60 -0.02
N SER A 75 13.33 -12.24 -1.19
CA SER A 75 12.96 -11.66 -2.48
C SER A 75 11.49 -11.20 -2.53
N MET A 76 10.60 -11.83 -1.74
CA MET A 76 9.19 -11.42 -1.65
C MET A 76 9.04 -10.01 -1.09
N SER A 77 9.94 -9.57 -0.19
CA SER A 77 9.96 -8.20 0.31
C SER A 77 10.30 -7.15 -0.76
N LEU A 78 10.86 -7.57 -1.88
CA LEU A 78 11.17 -6.73 -3.05
C LEU A 78 10.11 -6.79 -4.15
N GLY A 79 9.00 -7.51 -3.91
CA GLY A 79 7.91 -7.62 -4.87
C GLY A 79 8.05 -8.78 -5.87
N ALA A 80 8.80 -9.84 -5.52
CA ALA A 80 8.88 -11.04 -6.35
C ALA A 80 7.62 -11.92 -6.27
N GLY A 81 6.71 -11.65 -5.33
CA GLY A 81 5.44 -12.37 -5.21
C GLY A 81 4.40 -11.84 -6.18
N GLU A 82 3.64 -12.75 -6.76
CA GLU A 82 2.54 -12.41 -7.67
C GLU A 82 1.28 -11.99 -6.90
N THR A 83 0.54 -11.05 -7.46
CA THR A 83 -0.77 -10.62 -6.96
C THR A 83 -1.61 -10.07 -8.11
N THR A 84 -2.90 -9.84 -7.88
CA THR A 84 -3.76 -9.21 -8.88
C THR A 84 -3.75 -7.68 -8.73
N LEU A 85 -4.04 -6.97 -9.82
CA LEU A 85 -4.17 -5.50 -9.80
C LEU A 85 -5.22 -5.05 -8.75
N MET A 86 -6.34 -5.77 -8.65
CA MET A 86 -7.39 -5.48 -7.69
C MET A 86 -6.87 -5.59 -6.24
N ARG A 87 -6.17 -6.68 -5.90
CA ARG A 87 -5.59 -6.87 -4.56
C ARG A 87 -4.58 -5.79 -4.22
N LEU A 88 -3.69 -5.47 -5.15
CA LEU A 88 -2.67 -4.43 -4.94
C LEU A 88 -3.31 -3.05 -4.73
N THR A 89 -4.26 -2.67 -5.58
CA THR A 89 -4.98 -1.39 -5.46
C THR A 89 -5.77 -1.31 -4.16
N THR A 90 -6.43 -2.40 -3.75
CA THR A 90 -7.17 -2.48 -2.48
C THR A 90 -6.24 -2.31 -1.28
N ALA A 91 -5.04 -2.92 -1.30
CA ALA A 91 -4.06 -2.75 -0.22
C ALA A 91 -3.60 -1.29 -0.09
N TYR A 92 -3.34 -0.61 -1.20
CA TYR A 92 -3.03 0.83 -1.18
C TYR A 92 -4.21 1.66 -0.66
N ALA A 93 -5.44 1.34 -1.09
CA ALA A 93 -6.65 1.99 -0.59
C ALA A 93 -6.83 1.81 0.93
N MET A 94 -6.49 0.65 1.50
CA MET A 94 -6.51 0.44 2.95
C MET A 94 -5.51 1.36 3.67
N ILE A 95 -4.30 1.55 3.14
CA ILE A 95 -3.31 2.48 3.70
C ILE A 95 -3.85 3.91 3.70
N VAL A 96 -4.41 4.37 2.58
CA VAL A 96 -4.97 5.73 2.44
C VAL A 96 -6.16 5.94 3.37
N ASN A 97 -6.94 4.90 3.59
CA ASN A 97 -8.14 4.92 4.45
C ASN A 97 -7.80 4.75 5.95
N GLY A 98 -6.62 5.17 6.37
CA GLY A 98 -6.19 5.11 7.78
C GLY A 98 -5.94 3.69 8.31
N GLY A 99 -5.63 2.74 7.43
CA GLY A 99 -5.33 1.35 7.79
C GLY A 99 -6.56 0.49 8.07
N LYS A 100 -7.75 0.89 7.62
CA LYS A 100 -8.98 0.11 7.76
C LYS A 100 -9.23 -0.78 6.56
N LYS A 101 -9.78 -1.95 6.82
CA LYS A 101 -10.10 -2.97 5.81
C LYS A 101 -11.08 -2.43 4.77
N ILE A 102 -10.81 -2.70 3.52
CA ILE A 102 -11.67 -2.37 2.39
C ILE A 102 -12.01 -3.65 1.64
N SER A 103 -13.29 -3.82 1.33
CA SER A 103 -13.78 -4.81 0.38
C SER A 103 -14.18 -4.08 -0.89
N PRO A 104 -13.57 -4.37 -2.05
CA PRO A 104 -13.92 -3.71 -3.30
C PRO A 104 -15.39 -3.96 -3.66
N ILE A 105 -16.09 -2.91 -4.08
CA ILE A 105 -17.49 -2.97 -4.51
C ILE A 105 -17.52 -2.58 -5.99
N ILE A 106 -18.01 -3.49 -6.84
CA ILE A 106 -18.19 -3.24 -8.28
C ILE A 106 -19.60 -2.72 -8.56
N VAL A 107 -20.60 -3.24 -7.83
CA VAL A 107 -22.00 -2.82 -7.95
C VAL A 107 -22.43 -2.22 -6.62
N ASP A 108 -22.59 -0.92 -6.57
CA ASP A 108 -23.05 -0.19 -5.37
C ASP A 108 -24.54 -0.47 -5.10
N ARG A 109 -25.37 -0.38 -6.14
CA ARG A 109 -26.81 -0.49 -6.01
C ARG A 109 -27.45 -1.09 -7.27
N VAL A 110 -28.52 -1.87 -7.08
CA VAL A 110 -29.39 -2.33 -8.14
C VAL A 110 -30.82 -1.79 -7.86
N GLN A 111 -31.43 -1.20 -8.85
CA GLN A 111 -32.81 -0.68 -8.77
C GLN A 111 -33.68 -1.31 -9.85
N ASP A 112 -34.96 -1.50 -9.57
CA ASP A 112 -35.95 -1.90 -10.57
C ASP A 112 -36.30 -0.74 -11.50
N ARG A 113 -37.13 -1.01 -12.53
CA ARG A 113 -37.59 0.01 -13.49
C ARG A 113 -38.42 1.14 -12.88
N ARG A 114 -38.84 1.02 -11.61
CA ARG A 114 -39.60 2.02 -10.86
C ARG A 114 -38.74 2.79 -9.86
N GLY A 115 -37.41 2.55 -9.85
CA GLY A 115 -36.46 3.18 -8.93
C GLY A 115 -36.40 2.53 -7.54
N LYS A 116 -37.14 1.46 -7.29
CA LYS A 116 -37.06 0.73 -6.03
C LYS A 116 -35.72 0.00 -5.91
N THR A 117 -35.00 0.23 -4.83
CA THR A 117 -33.72 -0.45 -4.57
C THR A 117 -33.97 -1.93 -4.24
N ILE A 118 -33.39 -2.83 -5.03
CA ILE A 118 -33.43 -4.28 -4.87
C ILE A 118 -32.19 -4.73 -4.09
N LEU A 119 -31.02 -4.16 -4.40
CA LEU A 119 -29.74 -4.46 -3.74
C LEU A 119 -29.03 -3.15 -3.40
N LYS A 120 -28.45 -3.07 -2.22
CA LYS A 120 -27.56 -1.99 -1.78
C LYS A 120 -26.38 -2.61 -1.03
N ASN A 121 -25.15 -2.33 -1.52
CA ASN A 121 -23.94 -2.86 -0.90
C ASN A 121 -23.40 -1.98 0.25
N ASP A 122 -23.71 -0.67 0.26
CA ASP A 122 -23.38 0.17 1.40
C ASP A 122 -24.40 -0.03 2.53
N LEU A 123 -24.01 -0.84 3.53
CA LEU A 123 -24.82 -1.15 4.70
C LEU A 123 -24.44 -0.31 5.92
N ARG A 124 -23.59 0.71 5.78
CA ARG A 124 -23.19 1.56 6.90
C ARG A 124 -24.40 2.28 7.50
N ARG A 125 -24.49 2.21 8.82
CA ARG A 125 -25.55 2.93 9.54
C ARG A 125 -25.25 4.42 9.54
N CYS A 126 -26.21 5.21 9.12
CA CYS A 126 -26.13 6.66 9.19
C CYS A 126 -26.97 7.18 10.35
N ARG A 127 -26.33 7.90 11.27
CA ARG A 127 -27.06 8.65 12.31
C ARG A 127 -27.40 10.04 11.77
N ASN A 128 -28.62 10.48 11.98
CA ASN A 128 -29.13 11.78 11.57
C ASN A 128 -29.23 12.00 10.05
N CYS A 129 -29.23 10.95 9.22
CA CYS A 129 -29.42 11.08 7.77
C CYS A 129 -30.86 11.37 7.35
N GLU A 130 -31.83 11.20 8.25
CA GLU A 130 -33.25 11.36 7.98
C GLU A 130 -33.81 12.71 8.49
N LEU A 131 -32.94 13.59 8.99
CA LEU A 131 -33.36 14.89 9.49
C LEU A 131 -33.66 15.84 8.33
N GLU A 132 -34.83 16.44 8.32
CA GLU A 132 -35.25 17.41 7.31
C GLU A 132 -34.49 18.75 7.37
N ASN A 133 -33.99 19.11 8.57
CA ASN A 133 -33.28 20.36 8.82
C ASN A 133 -31.93 20.13 9.49
N TYR A 134 -30.86 20.60 8.88
CA TYR A 134 -29.47 20.54 9.39
C TYR A 134 -29.00 21.93 9.87
N SER A 135 -29.85 22.67 10.54
CA SER A 135 -29.55 24.03 11.01
C SER A 135 -28.53 24.06 12.16
N ASP A 136 -28.26 22.93 12.80
CA ASP A 136 -27.35 22.81 13.93
C ASP A 136 -26.20 21.83 13.58
N LEU A 137 -24.96 22.26 13.82
CA LEU A 137 -23.76 21.44 13.62
C LEU A 137 -23.77 20.13 14.44
N THR A 138 -24.53 20.06 15.52
CA THR A 138 -24.72 18.85 16.33
C THR A 138 -25.47 17.75 15.58
N ASN A 139 -26.23 18.10 14.56
CA ASN A 139 -27.08 17.20 13.77
C ASN A 139 -26.42 16.71 12.47
N ILE A 140 -25.15 16.97 12.27
CA ILE A 140 -24.42 16.50 11.07
C ILE A 140 -24.52 14.97 10.97
N PRO A 141 -24.92 14.43 9.80
CA PRO A 141 -24.95 12.99 9.57
C PRO A 141 -23.61 12.32 9.86
N LYS A 142 -23.63 11.24 10.65
CA LYS A 142 -22.44 10.47 10.99
C LYS A 142 -22.59 9.04 10.51
N LEU A 143 -21.71 8.63 9.59
CA LEU A 143 -21.55 7.23 9.22
C LEU A 143 -20.74 6.52 10.30
N VAL A 144 -21.30 5.45 10.84
CA VAL A 144 -20.59 4.56 11.76
C VAL A 144 -19.66 3.69 10.95
N ASP A 145 -18.36 3.75 11.24
CA ASP A 145 -17.35 2.97 10.56
C ASP A 145 -16.85 1.83 11.46
N GLU A 146 -17.45 0.66 11.27
CA GLU A 146 -17.18 -0.57 12.03
C GLU A 146 -16.13 -1.47 11.35
N ARG A 147 -15.44 -0.98 10.29
CA ARG A 147 -14.45 -1.78 9.56
C ARG A 147 -13.26 -2.13 10.44
N GLU A 148 -12.76 -3.35 10.25
CA GLU A 148 -11.58 -3.88 10.94
C GLU A 148 -10.35 -2.97 10.71
N GLN A 149 -9.59 -2.70 11.78
CA GLN A 149 -8.32 -1.99 11.71
C GLN A 149 -7.21 -2.98 11.33
N VAL A 150 -6.70 -2.89 10.11
CA VAL A 150 -5.65 -3.77 9.55
C VAL A 150 -4.27 -3.35 10.04
N THR A 151 -4.03 -2.05 10.16
CA THR A 151 -2.80 -1.49 10.72
C THR A 151 -3.10 -0.22 11.52
N ASP A 152 -2.21 0.15 12.42
CA ASP A 152 -2.33 1.38 13.20
C ASP A 152 -2.49 2.63 12.31
N PRO A 153 -3.43 3.55 12.62
CA PRO A 153 -3.67 4.75 11.82
C PRO A 153 -2.45 5.67 11.68
N GLY A 154 -1.62 5.77 12.72
CA GLY A 154 -0.38 6.54 12.68
C GLY A 154 0.63 5.95 11.72
N SER A 155 0.77 4.63 11.70
CA SER A 155 1.61 3.90 10.75
C SER A 155 1.11 4.05 9.31
N ALA A 156 -0.21 3.99 9.09
CA ALA A 156 -0.83 4.24 7.80
C ALA A 156 -0.52 5.66 7.30
N TYR A 157 -0.69 6.68 8.16
CA TYR A 157 -0.35 8.07 7.85
C TYR A 157 1.14 8.25 7.51
N GLN A 158 2.04 7.63 8.27
CA GLN A 158 3.48 7.67 7.98
C GLN A 158 3.80 7.06 6.63
N MET A 159 3.15 5.95 6.26
CA MET A 159 3.31 5.32 4.95
C MET A 159 2.83 6.25 3.83
N VAL A 160 1.64 6.86 3.95
CA VAL A 160 1.12 7.87 3.00
C VAL A 160 2.13 9.03 2.84
N SER A 161 2.69 9.53 3.94
CA SER A 161 3.71 10.57 3.93
C SER A 161 4.99 10.15 3.17
N MET A 162 5.44 8.91 3.32
CA MET A 162 6.59 8.38 2.59
C MET A 162 6.28 8.16 1.10
N LEU A 163 5.08 7.68 0.76
CA LEU A 163 4.62 7.52 -0.62
C LEU A 163 4.46 8.88 -1.34
N ARG A 164 4.01 9.93 -0.62
CA ARG A 164 4.05 11.31 -1.14
C ARG A 164 5.49 11.75 -1.42
N GLY A 165 6.41 11.42 -0.52
CA GLY A 165 7.84 11.68 -0.72
C GLY A 165 8.43 10.98 -1.95
N ALA A 166 7.95 9.78 -2.29
CA ALA A 166 8.37 9.07 -3.50
C ALA A 166 7.98 9.83 -4.79
N VAL A 167 6.84 10.53 -4.79
CA VAL A 167 6.39 11.37 -5.92
C VAL A 167 7.10 12.73 -5.91
N THR A 168 7.27 13.38 -4.77
CA THR A 168 7.82 14.76 -4.72
C THR A 168 9.34 14.81 -4.87
N ARG A 169 10.08 13.87 -4.34
CA ARG A 169 11.57 13.84 -4.32
C ARG A 169 12.18 12.47 -4.60
N GLY A 170 11.35 11.45 -4.85
CA GLY A 170 11.76 10.07 -5.08
C GLY A 170 11.73 9.64 -6.55
N THR A 171 11.45 8.35 -6.75
CA THR A 171 11.45 7.69 -8.08
C THR A 171 10.27 8.12 -8.96
N GLY A 172 9.17 8.58 -8.36
CA GLY A 172 7.98 9.07 -9.07
C GLY A 172 7.99 10.57 -9.42
N LYS A 173 9.14 11.25 -9.32
CA LYS A 173 9.24 12.71 -9.48
C LYS A 173 8.66 13.26 -10.79
N LEU A 174 8.64 12.48 -11.87
CA LEU A 174 8.03 12.90 -13.14
C LEU A 174 6.53 13.16 -13.02
N ILE A 175 5.84 12.40 -12.16
CA ILE A 175 4.39 12.49 -11.94
C ILE A 175 4.03 13.79 -11.22
N ASN A 176 4.96 14.36 -10.45
CA ASN A 176 4.76 15.66 -9.78
C ASN A 176 4.48 16.82 -10.75
N LYS A 177 4.85 16.67 -12.04
CA LYS A 177 4.53 17.64 -13.10
C LYS A 177 3.03 17.82 -13.35
N LEU A 178 2.20 16.87 -12.92
CA LEU A 178 0.73 16.99 -13.00
C LEU A 178 0.16 18.06 -12.07
N ASN A 179 0.98 18.62 -11.19
CA ASN A 179 0.64 19.68 -10.24
C ASN A 179 -0.58 19.34 -9.34
N LYS A 180 -0.71 18.05 -8.99
CA LYS A 180 -1.74 17.52 -8.10
C LYS A 180 -1.11 16.92 -6.83
N THR A 181 -1.87 16.88 -5.74
CA THR A 181 -1.45 16.18 -4.53
C THR A 181 -1.51 14.68 -4.75
N LEU A 182 -0.38 14.10 -5.09
CA LEU A 182 -0.25 12.68 -5.43
C LEU A 182 0.71 11.97 -4.47
N ALA A 183 0.41 10.73 -4.21
CA ALA A 183 1.30 9.81 -3.51
C ALA A 183 1.29 8.45 -4.23
N GLY A 184 2.36 7.70 -4.14
CA GLY A 184 2.43 6.40 -4.82
C GLY A 184 3.82 5.82 -4.86
N LYS A 185 3.94 4.69 -5.52
CA LYS A 185 5.18 3.94 -5.64
C LYS A 185 5.36 3.39 -7.06
N THR A 186 6.54 3.56 -7.58
CA THR A 186 6.99 2.90 -8.81
C THR A 186 7.41 1.46 -8.52
N GLY A 187 7.16 0.55 -9.45
CA GLY A 187 7.66 -0.82 -9.45
C GLY A 187 8.20 -1.18 -10.82
N THR A 188 9.33 -1.85 -10.86
CA THR A 188 9.93 -2.35 -12.09
C THR A 188 10.52 -3.72 -11.83
N THR A 189 10.06 -4.72 -12.56
CA THR A 189 10.60 -6.09 -12.48
C THR A 189 11.93 -6.22 -13.21
N ASN A 190 12.62 -7.34 -12.96
CA ASN A 190 13.85 -7.65 -13.67
C ASN A 190 13.59 -7.68 -15.17
N SER A 191 14.55 -7.17 -15.95
CA SER A 191 14.46 -7.08 -17.42
C SER A 191 13.31 -6.19 -17.93
N ASN A 192 12.74 -5.32 -17.06
CA ASN A 192 11.65 -4.38 -17.39
C ASN A 192 10.40 -5.05 -17.99
N GLN A 193 10.11 -6.29 -17.62
CA GLN A 193 8.91 -6.99 -18.08
C GLN A 193 7.64 -6.31 -17.57
N ASP A 194 7.66 -5.81 -16.33
CA ASP A 194 6.58 -5.02 -15.75
C ASP A 194 7.11 -3.67 -15.28
N ALA A 195 6.43 -2.61 -15.66
CA ALA A 195 6.68 -1.26 -15.19
C ALA A 195 5.37 -0.64 -14.70
N TRP A 196 5.27 -0.48 -13.38
CA TRP A 196 4.05 -0.03 -12.71
C TRP A 196 4.25 1.25 -11.92
N PHE A 197 3.19 2.01 -11.85
CA PHE A 197 2.99 3.02 -10.83
C PHE A 197 1.64 2.77 -10.15
N VAL A 198 1.65 2.53 -8.85
CA VAL A 198 0.44 2.49 -8.03
C VAL A 198 0.38 3.76 -7.21
N GLY A 199 -0.64 4.55 -7.41
CA GLY A 199 -0.78 5.86 -6.80
C GLY A 199 -2.20 6.19 -6.41
N PHE A 200 -2.33 7.28 -5.67
CA PHE A 200 -3.61 7.83 -5.22
C PHE A 200 -3.51 9.34 -5.04
N SER A 201 -4.66 9.99 -5.09
CA SER A 201 -4.84 11.42 -4.81
C SER A 201 -5.95 11.62 -3.77
N SER A 202 -6.18 12.86 -3.35
CA SER A 202 -7.34 13.22 -2.51
C SER A 202 -8.67 13.10 -3.24
N ASP A 203 -8.64 13.09 -4.59
CA ASP A 203 -9.81 13.18 -5.45
C ASP A 203 -10.11 11.88 -6.22
N LEU A 204 -9.25 10.86 -6.05
CA LEU A 204 -9.33 9.56 -6.74
C LEU A 204 -9.08 8.42 -5.77
#